data_e0b6407f744be303f1707a6090a2fc77
#
_entry.id   e0b6407f744be303f1707a6090a2fc77
#
_cell.length_a   1.000
_cell.length_b   1.000
_cell.length_c   1.000
_cell.angle_alpha   90.00
_cell.angle_beta   90.00
_cell.angle_gamma   90.00
#
_symmetry.space_group_name_H-M   'P 1'
#
loop_
_entity.id
_entity.type
_entity.pdbx_description
1 polymer ?
#
loop_
_entity_poly.entity_id
_entity_poly.type
_entity_poly.pdbx_seq_one_letter_code
_entity_poly.pdbx_strand_id
1 'polypeptide(L)'
;MRKLFLLEDDLSLISGLTFAFKKQGFALDTARTLAEAEVLWSDRKYDLLVLDVSLPDGSGFDFCQKVRRTSNVPILFLTASD
;
A
#
# COMPACT_ATOMS: atom_id res chain seq x y z
N MET A 1 5.94 3.88 -16.69
CA MET A 1 5.02 4.49 -15.70
C MET A 1 5.27 3.87 -14.34
N ARG A 2 5.38 4.71 -13.31
CA ARG A 2 5.59 4.21 -11.95
C ARG A 2 4.28 3.69 -11.37
N LYS A 3 4.36 2.57 -10.69
CA LYS A 3 3.18 1.96 -10.09
C LYS A 3 3.32 1.89 -8.58
N LEU A 4 2.27 2.32 -7.90
CA LEU A 4 2.20 2.39 -6.45
C LEU A 4 1.16 1.41 -5.93
N PHE A 5 1.49 0.73 -4.83
CA PHE A 5 0.55 -0.14 -4.14
C PHE A 5 0.13 0.54 -2.84
N LEU A 6 -1.17 0.76 -2.68
CA LEU A 6 -1.73 1.42 -1.50
C LEU A 6 -2.54 0.41 -0.68
N LEU A 7 -2.17 0.24 0.58
CA LEU A 7 -2.90 -0.62 1.52
C LEU A 7 -3.51 0.26 2.59
N GLU A 8 -4.81 0.50 2.50
CA GLU A 8 -5.53 1.44 3.35
C GLU A 8 -7.01 1.10 3.32
N ASP A 9 -7.71 1.14 4.45
CA ASP A 9 -9.14 0.83 4.50
C ASP A 9 -10.05 2.07 4.58
N ASP A 10 -9.52 3.23 4.88
CA ASP A 10 -10.30 4.48 4.95
C ASP A 10 -10.53 5.03 3.55
N LEU A 11 -11.80 5.03 3.11
CA LEU A 11 -12.15 5.44 1.75
C LEU A 11 -11.81 6.90 1.46
N SER A 12 -11.96 7.79 2.44
CA SER A 12 -11.62 9.20 2.26
C SER A 12 -10.12 9.37 2.04
N LEU A 13 -9.33 8.66 2.81
CA LEU A 13 -7.88 8.72 2.69
C LEU A 13 -7.41 8.11 1.37
N ILE A 14 -8.01 6.98 0.97
CA ILE A 14 -7.73 6.37 -0.33
C ILE A 14 -7.99 7.36 -1.45
N SER A 15 -9.14 8.04 -1.41
CA SER A 15 -9.53 9.00 -2.44
C SER A 15 -8.51 10.14 -2.54
N GLY A 16 -8.15 10.74 -1.40
CA GLY A 16 -7.19 11.84 -1.37
C GLY A 16 -5.80 11.43 -1.84
N LEU A 17 -5.31 10.29 -1.36
CA LEU A 17 -3.99 9.80 -1.75
C LEU A 17 -3.95 9.41 -3.22
N THR A 18 -5.01 8.77 -3.71
CA THR A 18 -5.10 8.39 -5.12
C THR A 18 -5.02 9.63 -6.01
N PHE A 19 -5.77 10.67 -5.66
CA PHE A 19 -5.74 11.93 -6.41
C PHE A 19 -4.32 12.51 -6.43
N ALA A 20 -3.69 12.61 -5.26
CA ALA A 20 -2.37 13.22 -5.13
C ALA A 20 -1.31 12.44 -5.92
N PHE A 21 -1.30 11.12 -5.79
CA PHE A 21 -0.28 10.30 -6.46
C PHE A 21 -0.50 10.23 -7.96
N LYS A 22 -1.75 10.20 -8.42
CA LYS A 22 -2.00 10.25 -9.85
C LYS A 22 -1.51 11.55 -10.47
N LYS A 23 -1.64 12.66 -9.75
CA LYS A 23 -1.09 13.94 -10.22
C LYS A 23 0.42 13.90 -10.37
N GLN A 24 1.10 13.05 -9.60
CA GLN A 24 2.54 12.89 -9.69
C GLN A 24 2.96 11.85 -10.74
N GLY A 25 2.01 11.29 -11.46
CA GLY A 25 2.30 10.36 -12.55
C GLY A 25 2.30 8.89 -12.15
N PHE A 26 1.82 8.56 -10.94
CA PHE A 26 1.73 7.16 -10.51
C PHE A 26 0.45 6.51 -11.01
N ALA A 27 0.55 5.24 -11.39
CA ALA A 27 -0.61 4.37 -11.44
C ALA A 27 -0.75 3.69 -10.08
N LEU A 28 -1.97 3.42 -9.63
CA LEU A 28 -2.20 2.85 -8.31
C LEU A 28 -3.04 1.58 -8.39
N ASP A 29 -2.65 0.61 -7.57
CA ASP A 29 -3.54 -0.47 -7.17
C ASP A 29 -3.79 -0.30 -5.67
N THR A 30 -5.01 -0.53 -5.23
CA THR A 30 -5.40 -0.32 -3.84
C THR A 30 -5.98 -1.59 -3.26
N ALA A 31 -5.53 -1.94 -2.05
CA ALA A 31 -6.11 -3.01 -1.25
C ALA A 31 -6.61 -2.40 0.06
N ARG A 32 -7.72 -2.90 0.56
CA ARG A 32 -8.34 -2.38 1.79
C ARG A 32 -8.16 -3.32 2.98
N THR A 33 -7.65 -4.52 2.74
CA THR A 33 -7.40 -5.53 3.78
C THR A 33 -6.11 -6.26 3.45
N LEU A 34 -5.56 -6.97 4.44
CA LEU A 34 -4.39 -7.81 4.21
C LEU A 34 -4.69 -8.91 3.20
N ALA A 35 -5.88 -9.49 3.26
CA ALA A 35 -6.27 -10.54 2.32
C ALA A 35 -6.25 -10.02 0.89
N GLU A 36 -6.79 -8.81 0.65
CA GLU A 36 -6.74 -8.21 -0.68
C GLU A 36 -5.31 -7.91 -1.10
N ALA A 37 -4.50 -7.43 -0.16
CA ALA A 37 -3.10 -7.11 -0.44
C ALA A 37 -2.33 -8.35 -0.90
N GLU A 38 -2.57 -9.49 -0.29
CA GLU A 38 -1.88 -10.72 -0.67
C GLU A 38 -2.26 -11.19 -2.07
N VAL A 39 -3.49 -10.95 -2.48
CA VAL A 39 -3.93 -11.29 -3.83
C VAL A 39 -3.28 -10.37 -4.87
N LEU A 40 -3.19 -9.07 -4.57
CA LEU A 40 -2.66 -8.08 -5.52
C LEU A 40 -1.15 -8.04 -5.57
N TRP A 41 -0.48 -8.36 -4.47
CA TRP A 41 0.97 -8.25 -4.40
C TRP A 41 1.67 -9.17 -5.39
N SER A 42 2.62 -8.61 -6.11
CA SER A 42 3.51 -9.36 -6.98
C SER A 42 4.87 -8.71 -6.94
N ASP A 43 5.91 -9.51 -6.79
CA ASP A 43 7.27 -9.02 -6.79
C ASP A 43 7.58 -8.34 -8.12
N ARG A 44 8.28 -7.21 -8.06
CA ARG A 44 8.69 -6.41 -9.23
C ARG A 44 7.54 -5.69 -9.95
N LYS A 45 6.32 -5.75 -9.42
CA LYS A 45 5.20 -5.07 -10.03
C LYS A 45 5.11 -3.60 -9.61
N TYR A 46 5.57 -3.29 -8.41
CA TYR A 46 5.39 -1.96 -7.82
C TYR A 46 6.71 -1.27 -7.56
N ASP A 47 6.69 0.06 -7.70
CA ASP A 47 7.85 0.92 -7.44
C ASP A 47 7.83 1.49 -6.03
N LEU A 48 6.68 1.50 -5.38
CA LEU A 48 6.50 2.06 -4.05
C LEU A 48 5.28 1.41 -3.40
N LEU A 49 5.43 1.07 -2.13
CA LEU A 49 4.31 0.62 -1.31
C LEU A 49 4.00 1.69 -0.27
N VAL A 50 2.70 1.99 -0.11
CA VAL A 50 2.20 2.88 0.95
C VAL A 50 1.24 2.05 1.79
N LEU A 51 1.62 1.77 3.02
CA LEU A 51 0.92 0.82 3.87
C LEU A 51 0.40 1.50 5.12
N ASP A 52 -0.89 1.28 5.42
CA ASP A 52 -1.44 1.62 6.72
C ASP A 52 -0.97 0.60 7.75
N VAL A 53 -0.74 1.04 8.97
CA VAL A 53 -0.32 0.17 10.05
C VAL A 53 -1.49 -0.66 10.56
N SER A 54 -2.67 -0.05 10.67
CA SER A 54 -3.84 -0.71 11.27
C SER A 54 -4.88 -1.02 10.21
N LEU A 55 -5.22 -2.29 10.06
CA LEU A 55 -6.17 -2.78 9.07
C LEU A 55 -7.22 -3.66 9.73
N PRO A 56 -8.38 -3.88 9.10
CA PRO A 56 -9.43 -4.68 9.71
C PRO A 56 -8.99 -6.09 10.09
N ASP A 57 -8.09 -6.68 9.32
CA ASP A 57 -7.66 -8.06 9.53
C ASP A 57 -6.20 -8.19 9.94
N GLY A 58 -5.58 -7.12 10.44
CA GLY A 58 -4.24 -7.22 11.00
C GLY A 58 -3.42 -5.96 10.84
N SER A 59 -2.12 -6.12 10.76
CA SER A 59 -1.16 -5.02 10.74
C SER A 59 -0.42 -4.93 9.41
N GLY A 60 -0.23 -3.70 8.93
CA GLY A 60 0.60 -3.45 7.76
C GLY A 60 2.05 -3.87 7.95
N PHE A 61 2.52 -3.94 9.21
CA PHE A 61 3.86 -4.45 9.48
C PHE A 61 4.00 -5.92 9.10
N ASP A 62 2.94 -6.71 9.28
CA ASP A 62 2.97 -8.12 8.89
C ASP A 62 3.12 -8.26 7.38
N PHE A 63 2.40 -7.42 6.64
CA PHE A 63 2.53 -7.41 5.18
C PHE A 63 3.92 -6.98 4.75
N CYS A 64 4.48 -5.97 5.41
CA CYS A 64 5.84 -5.52 5.15
C CYS A 64 6.85 -6.64 5.33
N GLN A 65 6.72 -7.44 6.37
CA GLN A 65 7.61 -8.57 6.61
C GLN A 65 7.55 -9.58 5.47
N LYS A 66 6.36 -9.87 4.98
CA LYS A 66 6.19 -10.77 3.82
C LYS A 66 6.87 -10.22 2.58
N VAL A 67 6.66 -8.95 2.30
CA VAL A 67 7.25 -8.29 1.14
C VAL A 67 8.78 -8.34 1.21
N ARG A 68 9.33 -8.09 2.38
CA ARG A 68 10.78 -8.05 2.58
C ARG A 68 11.48 -9.39 2.37
N ARG A 69 10.74 -10.49 2.36
CA ARG A 69 11.34 -11.79 2.05
C ARG A 69 11.84 -11.88 0.62
N THR A 70 11.21 -11.14 -0.30
CA THR A 70 11.49 -11.26 -1.74
C THR A 70 11.78 -9.94 -2.41
N SER A 71 11.63 -8.80 -1.74
CA SER A 71 11.74 -7.50 -2.39
C SER A 71 12.31 -6.44 -1.46
N ASN A 72 13.08 -5.52 -2.07
CA ASN A 72 13.60 -4.33 -1.38
C ASN A 72 12.85 -3.08 -1.83
N VAL A 73 11.65 -3.22 -2.36
CA VAL A 73 10.84 -2.09 -2.82
C VAL A 73 10.68 -1.06 -1.69
N PRO A 74 10.78 0.24 -2.00
CA PRO A 74 10.55 1.26 -0.98
C PRO A 74 9.17 1.16 -0.36
N ILE A 75 9.08 1.33 0.95
CA ILE A 75 7.83 1.25 1.70
C ILE A 75 7.70 2.49 2.57
N LEU A 76 6.53 3.15 2.49
CA LEU A 76 6.14 4.21 3.38
C LEU A 76 4.99 3.72 4.23
N PHE A 77 5.05 4.03 5.53
CA PHE A 77 3.94 3.71 6.43
C PHE A 77 3.10 4.95 6.69
N LEU A 78 1.79 4.76 6.66
CA LEU A 78 0.85 5.76 7.11
C LEU A 78 0.52 5.43 8.56
N THR A 79 0.72 6.40 9.45
CA THR A 79 0.36 6.19 10.86
C THR A 79 -0.90 6.97 11.14
N ALA A 80 -1.86 6.32 11.78
CA ALA A 80 -2.99 7.04 12.31
C ALA A 80 -2.46 7.90 13.44
N SER A 81 -2.51 9.19 13.26
CA SER A 81 -2.09 10.07 14.32
C SER A 81 -3.27 10.32 15.22
N ASP A 82 -3.07 10.16 16.43
CA ASP A 82 -4.08 10.54 17.37
C ASP A 82 -3.60 11.39 18.44
#